data_934a62332f8d6df085e9be2088db472d
#
_entry.id   934a62332f8d6df085e9be2088db472d
#
_cell.length_a   1.000
_cell.length_b   1.000
_cell.length_c   1.000
_cell.angle_alpha   90.00
_cell.angle_beta   90.00
_cell.angle_gamma   90.00
#
_symmetry.space_group_name_H-M   'P 1'
#
loop_
_entity.id
_entity.type
_entity.pdbx_description
1 polymer ?
#
loop_
_entity_poly.entity_id
_entity_poly.type
_entity_poly.pdbx_seq_one_letter_code
_entity_poly.pdbx_strand_id
1 'polypeptide(L)'
;IQAYNDLSTNGLSSNLLFNLGNSHFKAGEFGKAMSNYKRALKLSPRHPDIIANLHFAHKQAQTEPIPITFRQKLTRKLSIQEWTIITSLSGSLFLVIIGMFILNPSYRKSIAWIKVLGFTTSILLLFSVMSVIDYFGDKRAYATQDGAVVHTGPVEQSPELFKVKDGMEFIVLGRSGEFINIQSSIGSAGWIHTNSVALTLP
;
A
#
# COMPACT_ATOMS: atom_id res chain seq x y z
N ILE A 1 16.88 5.08 -15.69
CA ILE A 1 16.36 5.58 -14.40
C ILE A 1 16.00 7.06 -14.54
N GLN A 2 16.92 7.94 -14.96
CA GLN A 2 16.64 9.38 -15.08
C GLN A 2 15.40 9.70 -15.90
N ALA A 3 15.29 9.18 -17.14
CA ALA A 3 14.12 9.39 -17.99
C ALA A 3 12.77 8.97 -17.35
N TYR A 4 12.76 7.93 -16.53
CA TYR A 4 11.56 7.50 -15.80
C TYR A 4 11.24 8.41 -14.60
N ASN A 5 12.24 8.96 -13.95
CA ASN A 5 12.05 9.95 -12.88
C ASN A 5 11.45 11.25 -13.44
N ASP A 6 11.93 11.72 -14.60
CA ASP A 6 11.40 12.91 -15.27
C ASP A 6 9.93 12.71 -15.71
N LEU A 7 9.59 11.51 -16.19
CA LEU A 7 8.20 11.16 -16.52
C LEU A 7 7.30 11.09 -15.28
N SER A 8 7.83 10.78 -14.12
CA SER A 8 7.04 10.68 -12.87
C SER A 8 6.50 12.04 -12.40
N THR A 9 7.06 13.15 -12.85
CA THR A 9 6.55 14.50 -12.57
C THR A 9 5.21 14.79 -13.24
N ASN A 10 4.90 14.09 -14.34
CA ASN A 10 3.68 14.25 -15.13
C ASN A 10 2.53 13.30 -14.71
N GLY A 11 2.71 12.55 -13.65
CA GLY A 11 1.74 11.61 -13.10
C GLY A 11 2.28 10.19 -12.97
N LEU A 12 1.98 9.56 -11.85
CA LEU A 12 2.43 8.20 -11.55
C LEU A 12 1.44 7.17 -12.09
N SER A 13 1.85 6.38 -13.07
CA SER A 13 1.12 5.18 -13.50
C SER A 13 1.76 3.91 -12.95
N SER A 14 0.97 2.84 -12.83
CA SER A 14 1.47 1.53 -12.43
C SER A 14 2.60 1.03 -13.35
N ASN A 15 2.45 1.22 -14.66
CA ASN A 15 3.45 0.82 -15.66
C ASN A 15 4.75 1.62 -15.55
N LEU A 16 4.66 2.92 -15.27
CA LEU A 16 5.85 3.76 -15.07
C LEU A 16 6.63 3.30 -13.84
N LEU A 17 5.95 3.10 -12.72
CA LEU A 17 6.56 2.61 -11.49
C LEU A 17 7.14 1.19 -11.66
N PHE A 18 6.47 0.32 -12.39
CA PHE A 18 6.96 -1.02 -12.73
C PHE A 18 8.26 -0.96 -13.52
N ASN A 19 8.32 -0.13 -14.58
CA ASN A 19 9.51 0.02 -15.40
C ASN A 19 10.67 0.67 -14.63
N LEU A 20 10.38 1.63 -13.76
CA LEU A 20 11.37 2.22 -12.86
C LEU A 20 11.92 1.16 -11.89
N GLY A 21 11.05 0.32 -11.32
CA GLY A 21 11.43 -0.82 -10.51
C GLY A 21 12.35 -1.79 -11.25
N ASN A 22 12.00 -2.13 -12.51
CA ASN A 22 12.83 -3.00 -13.35
C ASN A 22 14.21 -2.38 -13.64
N SER A 23 14.28 -1.07 -13.82
CA SER A 23 15.54 -0.35 -14.05
C SER A 23 16.43 -0.36 -12.81
N HIS A 24 15.87 -0.14 -11.61
CA HIS A 24 16.60 -0.26 -10.34
C HIS A 24 17.04 -1.71 -10.08
N PHE A 25 16.16 -2.69 -10.36
CA PHE A 25 16.51 -4.11 -10.20
C PHE A 25 17.72 -4.49 -11.05
N LYS A 26 17.74 -4.07 -12.34
CA LYS A 26 18.88 -4.31 -13.24
C LYS A 26 20.16 -3.60 -12.79
N ALA A 27 20.05 -2.49 -12.06
CA ALA A 27 21.18 -1.78 -11.47
C ALA A 27 21.66 -2.41 -10.14
N GLY A 28 21.01 -3.48 -9.64
CA GLY A 28 21.32 -4.11 -8.36
C GLY A 28 20.80 -3.33 -7.14
N GLU A 29 19.98 -2.30 -7.33
CA GLU A 29 19.40 -1.46 -6.28
C GLU A 29 18.06 -2.05 -5.80
N PHE A 30 18.11 -3.16 -5.03
CA PHE A 30 16.93 -3.97 -4.72
C PHE A 30 15.89 -3.22 -3.89
N GLY A 31 16.28 -2.44 -2.90
CA GLY A 31 15.33 -1.69 -2.07
C GLY A 31 14.56 -0.64 -2.85
N LYS A 32 15.23 0.09 -3.76
CA LYS A 32 14.57 1.03 -4.65
C LYS A 32 13.64 0.32 -5.63
N ALA A 33 14.05 -0.84 -6.17
CA ALA A 33 13.22 -1.65 -7.05
C ALA A 33 11.94 -2.11 -6.35
N MET A 34 12.05 -2.69 -5.16
CA MET A 34 10.93 -3.18 -4.36
C MET A 34 9.97 -2.06 -3.94
N SER A 35 10.51 -0.90 -3.55
CA SER A 35 9.69 0.28 -3.25
C SER A 35 8.83 0.68 -4.44
N ASN A 36 9.39 0.73 -5.65
CA ASN A 36 8.65 1.06 -6.87
C ASN A 36 7.64 -0.01 -7.26
N TYR A 37 7.97 -1.30 -7.15
CA TYR A 37 7.01 -2.39 -7.36
C TYR A 37 5.86 -2.32 -6.37
N LYS A 38 6.13 -2.02 -5.09
CA LYS A 38 5.09 -1.88 -4.08
C LYS A 38 4.17 -0.70 -4.36
N ARG A 39 4.72 0.43 -4.82
CA ARG A 39 3.95 1.59 -5.28
C ARG A 39 3.09 1.26 -6.50
N ALA A 40 3.64 0.51 -7.48
CA ALA A 40 2.90 0.04 -8.64
C ALA A 40 1.73 -0.88 -8.25
N LEU A 41 1.93 -1.78 -7.27
CA LEU A 41 0.87 -2.66 -6.75
C LEU A 41 -0.23 -1.89 -5.99
N LYS A 42 0.05 -0.71 -5.43
CA LYS A 42 -1.02 0.13 -4.85
C LYS A 42 -1.99 0.63 -5.92
N LEU A 43 -1.50 0.87 -7.14
CA LEU A 43 -2.32 1.30 -8.30
C LEU A 43 -2.95 0.11 -9.04
N SER A 44 -2.24 -1.01 -9.11
CA SER A 44 -2.68 -2.23 -9.83
C SER A 44 -2.45 -3.48 -8.96
N PRO A 45 -3.31 -3.75 -7.96
CA PRO A 45 -3.04 -4.76 -6.93
C PRO A 45 -2.94 -6.21 -7.42
N ARG A 46 -3.48 -6.50 -8.62
CA ARG A 46 -3.54 -7.86 -9.19
C ARG A 46 -2.62 -8.06 -10.38
N HIS A 47 -1.72 -7.13 -10.66
CA HIS A 47 -0.82 -7.23 -11.80
C HIS A 47 0.20 -8.36 -11.60
N PRO A 48 0.14 -9.46 -12.38
CA PRO A 48 0.92 -10.67 -12.11
C PRO A 48 2.43 -10.44 -12.22
N ASP A 49 2.87 -9.66 -13.22
CA ASP A 49 4.30 -9.43 -13.45
C ASP A 49 4.93 -8.59 -12.34
N ILE A 50 4.18 -7.61 -11.80
CA ILE A 50 4.68 -6.79 -10.68
C ILE A 50 4.82 -7.65 -9.42
N ILE A 51 3.84 -8.54 -9.17
CA ILE A 51 3.88 -9.47 -8.03
C ILE A 51 5.07 -10.42 -8.18
N ALA A 52 5.26 -10.99 -9.38
CA ALA A 52 6.36 -11.91 -9.66
C ALA A 52 7.73 -11.23 -9.49
N ASN A 53 7.90 -10.01 -10.04
CA ASN A 53 9.16 -9.27 -9.96
C ASN A 53 9.46 -8.81 -8.53
N LEU A 54 8.45 -8.41 -7.74
CA LEU A 54 8.65 -8.09 -6.33
C LEU A 54 9.13 -9.32 -5.54
N HIS A 55 8.50 -10.48 -5.76
CA HIS A 55 8.92 -11.72 -5.12
C HIS A 55 10.34 -12.14 -5.55
N PHE A 56 10.65 -11.99 -6.84
CA PHE A 56 11.99 -12.27 -7.36
C PHE A 56 13.05 -11.34 -6.77
N ALA A 57 12.73 -10.04 -6.60
CA ALA A 57 13.62 -9.07 -5.98
C ALA A 57 13.91 -9.43 -4.51
N HIS A 58 12.90 -9.83 -3.72
CA HIS A 58 13.11 -10.34 -2.36
C HIS A 58 14.04 -11.55 -2.33
N LYS A 59 13.85 -12.49 -3.26
CA LYS A 59 14.70 -13.69 -3.36
C LYS A 59 16.16 -13.32 -3.68
N GLN A 60 16.39 -12.38 -4.60
CA GLN A 60 17.74 -11.95 -4.97
C GLN A 60 18.43 -11.19 -3.84
N ALA A 61 17.72 -10.31 -3.15
CA ALA A 61 18.23 -9.60 -1.98
C ALA A 61 18.35 -10.47 -0.71
N GLN A 62 17.86 -11.71 -0.76
CA GLN A 62 17.77 -12.62 0.39
C GLN A 62 17.03 -11.99 1.59
N THR A 63 15.92 -11.29 1.29
CA THR A 63 15.06 -10.65 2.28
C THR A 63 13.67 -11.25 2.25
N GLU A 64 12.96 -11.17 3.38
CA GLU A 64 11.59 -11.64 3.49
C GLU A 64 10.60 -10.46 3.55
N PRO A 65 9.48 -10.55 2.81
CA PRO A 65 8.44 -9.53 2.89
C PRO A 65 7.73 -9.59 4.25
N ILE A 66 7.35 -8.43 4.76
CA ILE A 66 6.50 -8.37 5.94
C ILE A 66 5.11 -8.93 5.60
N PRO A 67 4.60 -9.92 6.37
CA PRO A 67 3.33 -10.55 6.08
C PRO A 67 2.18 -9.53 6.16
N ILE A 68 1.23 -9.65 5.23
CA ILE A 68 0.01 -8.83 5.24
C ILE A 68 -1.05 -9.47 6.14
N THR A 69 -1.81 -8.64 6.86
CA THR A 69 -2.90 -9.10 7.72
C THR A 69 -4.06 -9.68 6.89
N PHE A 70 -4.91 -10.51 7.50
CA PHE A 70 -6.11 -11.05 6.84
C PHE A 70 -7.01 -9.92 6.29
N ARG A 71 -7.19 -8.84 7.05
CA ARG A 71 -7.91 -7.66 6.60
C ARG A 71 -7.32 -7.09 5.31
N GLN A 72 -6.01 -6.87 5.27
CA GLN A 72 -5.30 -6.37 4.09
C GLN A 72 -5.38 -7.32 2.89
N LYS A 73 -5.47 -8.65 3.12
CA LYS A 73 -5.71 -9.61 2.03
C LYS A 73 -7.08 -9.41 1.38
N LEU A 74 -8.09 -9.03 2.15
CA LEU A 74 -9.44 -8.78 1.64
C LEU A 74 -9.53 -7.42 0.93
N THR A 75 -9.06 -6.35 1.58
CA THR A 75 -9.15 -4.99 1.04
C THR A 75 -8.34 -4.81 -0.24
N ARG A 76 -7.19 -5.50 -0.37
CA ARG A 76 -6.32 -5.44 -1.56
C ARG A 76 -6.77 -6.32 -2.73
N LYS A 77 -7.88 -7.06 -2.61
CA LYS A 77 -8.46 -7.79 -3.76
C LYS A 77 -8.93 -6.84 -4.86
N LEU A 78 -9.34 -5.65 -4.49
CA LEU A 78 -9.77 -4.59 -5.39
C LEU A 78 -8.93 -3.33 -5.15
N SER A 79 -8.77 -2.51 -6.19
CA SER A 79 -8.19 -1.18 -6.07
C SER A 79 -9.16 -0.24 -5.34
N ILE A 80 -8.66 0.88 -4.83
CA ILE A 80 -9.52 1.92 -4.22
C ILE A 80 -10.60 2.37 -5.20
N GLN A 81 -10.23 2.56 -6.48
CA GLN A 81 -11.17 2.98 -7.52
C GLN A 81 -12.29 1.95 -7.70
N GLU A 82 -11.97 0.65 -7.75
CA GLU A 82 -12.95 -0.41 -7.87
C GLU A 82 -13.89 -0.45 -6.65
N TRP A 83 -13.36 -0.32 -5.43
CA TRP A 83 -14.16 -0.23 -4.22
C TRP A 83 -15.11 0.97 -4.23
N THR A 84 -14.63 2.15 -4.63
CA THR A 84 -15.47 3.37 -4.69
C THR A 84 -16.54 3.27 -5.76
N ILE A 85 -16.24 2.72 -6.94
CA ILE A 85 -17.23 2.51 -8.02
C ILE A 85 -18.33 1.56 -7.56
N ILE A 86 -17.96 0.39 -7.02
CA ILE A 86 -18.95 -0.61 -6.55
C ILE A 86 -19.83 -0.05 -5.44
N THR A 87 -19.24 0.66 -4.47
CA THR A 87 -19.97 1.27 -3.35
C THR A 87 -20.89 2.38 -3.86
N SER A 88 -20.44 3.23 -4.78
CA SER A 88 -21.24 4.31 -5.36
C SER A 88 -22.43 3.78 -6.16
N LEU A 89 -22.22 2.76 -7.00
CA LEU A 89 -23.29 2.13 -7.77
C LEU A 89 -24.33 1.47 -6.84
N SER A 90 -23.86 0.74 -5.81
CA SER A 90 -24.76 0.11 -4.81
C SER A 90 -25.56 1.16 -4.03
N GLY A 91 -24.92 2.26 -3.62
CA GLY A 91 -25.57 3.37 -2.92
C GLY A 91 -26.60 4.09 -3.78
N SER A 92 -26.28 4.36 -5.05
CA SER A 92 -27.22 4.97 -5.99
C SER A 92 -28.44 4.09 -6.23
N LEU A 93 -28.24 2.79 -6.43
CA LEU A 93 -29.34 1.83 -6.59
C LEU A 93 -30.22 1.78 -5.34
N PHE A 94 -29.60 1.80 -4.15
CA PHE A 94 -30.33 1.81 -2.88
C PHE A 94 -31.21 3.06 -2.75
N LEU A 95 -30.68 4.25 -3.09
CA LEU A 95 -31.45 5.50 -3.07
C LEU A 95 -32.61 5.50 -4.05
N VAL A 96 -32.42 4.98 -5.27
CA VAL A 96 -33.49 4.84 -6.28
C VAL A 96 -34.62 3.95 -5.76
N ILE A 97 -34.26 2.80 -5.15
CA ILE A 97 -35.26 1.87 -4.61
C ILE A 97 -36.02 2.50 -3.42
N ILE A 98 -35.33 3.22 -2.54
CA ILE A 98 -35.99 3.99 -1.48
C ILE A 98 -36.96 5.03 -2.07
N GLY A 99 -36.52 5.78 -3.09
CA GLY A 99 -37.37 6.75 -3.78
C GLY A 99 -38.64 6.12 -4.37
N MET A 100 -38.51 4.99 -5.07
CA MET A 100 -39.66 4.22 -5.58
C MET A 100 -40.59 3.76 -4.47
N PHE A 101 -40.06 3.31 -3.34
CA PHE A 101 -40.82 2.87 -2.20
C PHE A 101 -41.60 4.00 -1.53
N ILE A 102 -41.04 5.21 -1.46
CA ILE A 102 -41.70 6.41 -0.92
C ILE A 102 -42.85 6.85 -1.83
N LEU A 103 -42.60 6.87 -3.14
CA LEU A 103 -43.56 7.36 -4.14
C LEU A 103 -44.73 6.39 -4.38
N ASN A 104 -44.52 5.09 -4.18
CA ASN A 104 -45.55 4.09 -4.44
C ASN A 104 -45.73 3.12 -3.26
N PRO A 105 -46.82 3.31 -2.44
CA PRO A 105 -47.07 2.46 -1.27
C PRO A 105 -47.28 0.97 -1.58
N SER A 106 -47.60 0.62 -2.82
CA SER A 106 -47.80 -0.79 -3.23
C SER A 106 -46.54 -1.64 -3.05
N TYR A 107 -45.35 -1.03 -3.07
CA TYR A 107 -44.06 -1.70 -2.84
C TYR A 107 -43.76 -1.98 -1.37
N ARG A 108 -44.63 -1.56 -0.41
CA ARG A 108 -44.44 -1.80 1.04
C ARG A 108 -44.28 -3.26 1.41
N LYS A 109 -44.81 -4.19 0.60
CA LYS A 109 -44.62 -5.64 0.78
C LYS A 109 -43.19 -6.11 0.59
N SER A 110 -42.36 -5.30 -0.05
CA SER A 110 -40.94 -5.61 -0.39
C SER A 110 -39.92 -5.02 0.58
N ILE A 111 -40.33 -4.60 1.80
CA ILE A 111 -39.45 -3.96 2.79
C ILE A 111 -38.23 -4.82 3.17
N ALA A 112 -38.36 -6.16 3.09
CA ALA A 112 -37.25 -7.06 3.36
C ALA A 112 -36.09 -6.86 2.39
N TRP A 113 -36.35 -6.64 1.11
CA TRP A 113 -35.32 -6.40 0.10
C TRP A 113 -34.60 -5.05 0.30
N ILE A 114 -35.33 -4.04 0.79
CA ILE A 114 -34.72 -2.73 1.13
C ILE A 114 -33.73 -2.89 2.28
N LYS A 115 -34.09 -3.66 3.32
CA LYS A 115 -33.22 -3.96 4.44
C LYS A 115 -31.96 -4.73 3.99
N VAL A 116 -32.14 -5.76 3.15
CA VAL A 116 -31.00 -6.53 2.60
C VAL A 116 -30.08 -5.63 1.76
N LEU A 117 -30.64 -4.81 0.86
CA LEU A 117 -29.86 -3.91 0.02
C LEU A 117 -29.14 -2.84 0.86
N GLY A 118 -29.81 -2.27 1.86
CA GLY A 118 -29.20 -1.31 2.80
C GLY A 118 -28.05 -1.95 3.59
N PHE A 119 -28.24 -3.18 4.05
CA PHE A 119 -27.19 -3.91 4.76
C PHE A 119 -25.99 -4.23 3.87
N THR A 120 -26.22 -4.71 2.63
CA THR A 120 -25.13 -4.97 1.68
C THR A 120 -24.38 -3.70 1.29
N THR A 121 -25.08 -2.59 1.05
CA THR A 121 -24.46 -1.28 0.78
C THR A 121 -23.61 -0.81 1.96
N SER A 122 -24.08 -1.00 3.20
CA SER A 122 -23.32 -0.65 4.40
C SER A 122 -22.04 -1.47 4.54
N ILE A 123 -22.10 -2.77 4.23
CA ILE A 123 -20.89 -3.63 4.20
C ILE A 123 -19.91 -3.15 3.14
N LEU A 124 -20.36 -2.85 1.92
CA LEU A 124 -19.49 -2.37 0.85
C LEU A 124 -18.83 -1.03 1.22
N LEU A 125 -19.59 -0.13 1.87
CA LEU A 125 -19.07 1.13 2.37
C LEU A 125 -17.96 0.88 3.43
N LEU A 126 -18.19 -0.03 4.36
CA LEU A 126 -17.20 -0.41 5.36
C LEU A 126 -15.91 -0.91 4.71
N PHE A 127 -16.00 -1.82 3.73
CA PHE A 127 -14.83 -2.31 3.00
C PHE A 127 -14.13 -1.22 2.21
N SER A 128 -14.88 -0.29 1.60
CA SER A 128 -14.32 0.86 0.90
C SER A 128 -13.52 1.75 1.86
N VAL A 129 -14.08 2.09 3.01
CA VAL A 129 -13.39 2.88 4.05
C VAL A 129 -12.15 2.15 4.56
N MET A 130 -12.26 0.84 4.84
CA MET A 130 -11.11 0.04 5.27
C MET A 130 -10.01 0.00 4.21
N SER A 131 -10.37 -0.07 2.92
CA SER A 131 -9.41 -0.03 1.81
C SER A 131 -8.66 1.30 1.76
N VAL A 132 -9.36 2.42 1.98
CA VAL A 132 -8.74 3.76 2.06
C VAL A 132 -7.78 3.85 3.25
N ILE A 133 -8.21 3.38 4.44
CA ILE A 133 -7.35 3.36 5.63
C ILE A 133 -6.11 2.51 5.39
N ASP A 134 -6.24 1.34 4.77
CA ASP A 134 -5.10 0.47 4.45
C ASP A 134 -4.16 1.09 3.41
N TYR A 135 -4.70 1.81 2.43
CA TYR A 135 -3.89 2.46 1.40
C TYR A 135 -2.99 3.55 1.98
N PHE A 136 -3.55 4.43 2.81
CA PHE A 136 -2.80 5.53 3.41
C PHE A 136 -2.01 5.11 4.67
N GLY A 137 -2.49 4.09 5.39
CA GLY A 137 -1.86 3.59 6.61
C GLY A 137 -0.70 2.62 6.37
N ASP A 138 -0.65 1.94 5.21
CA ASP A 138 0.42 1.00 4.89
C ASP A 138 1.66 1.73 4.36
N LYS A 139 2.33 2.43 5.28
CA LYS A 139 3.59 3.12 5.00
C LYS A 139 4.74 2.14 5.18
N ARG A 140 5.40 1.81 4.07
CA ARG A 140 6.56 0.91 4.05
C ARG A 140 7.81 1.67 3.64
N ALA A 141 8.93 1.22 4.17
CA ALA A 141 10.26 1.65 3.78
C ALA A 141 11.08 0.42 3.37
N TYR A 142 11.93 0.58 2.38
CA TYR A 142 12.90 -0.44 1.97
C TYR A 142 14.29 0.14 2.14
N ALA A 143 15.19 -0.57 2.84
CA ALA A 143 16.61 -0.18 2.87
C ALA A 143 17.17 -0.14 1.44
N THR A 144 18.01 0.85 1.14
CA THR A 144 18.57 1.09 -0.20
C THR A 144 20.06 0.85 -0.29
N GLN A 145 20.68 0.43 0.80
CA GLN A 145 22.11 0.13 0.88
C GLN A 145 22.40 -0.87 1.99
N ASP A 146 23.42 -1.69 1.79
CA ASP A 146 23.93 -2.59 2.81
C ASP A 146 24.65 -1.82 3.93
N GLY A 147 24.48 -2.30 5.16
CA GLY A 147 25.20 -1.80 6.33
C GLY A 147 24.68 -0.48 6.89
N ALA A 148 23.56 0.07 6.39
CA ALA A 148 22.95 1.23 7.02
C ALA A 148 22.55 0.90 8.45
N VAL A 149 22.82 1.84 9.38
CA VAL A 149 22.66 1.63 10.81
C VAL A 149 21.28 2.08 11.27
N VAL A 150 20.66 1.25 12.10
CA VAL A 150 19.44 1.61 12.85
C VAL A 150 19.85 1.98 14.28
N HIS A 151 19.40 3.13 14.73
CA HIS A 151 19.71 3.70 16.05
C HIS A 151 18.54 3.59 17.01
N THR A 152 18.83 3.72 18.33
CA THR A 152 17.78 3.75 19.37
C THR A 152 17.00 5.07 19.38
N GLY A 153 17.57 6.15 18.88
CA GLY A 153 16.97 7.49 18.86
C GLY A 153 17.18 8.23 17.52
N PRO A 154 16.48 9.36 17.30
CA PRO A 154 16.50 10.10 16.04
C PRO A 154 17.67 11.06 15.92
N VAL A 155 18.87 10.65 16.36
CA VAL A 155 20.13 11.41 16.25
C VAL A 155 21.27 10.45 15.98
N GLU A 156 22.30 10.89 15.24
CA GLU A 156 23.44 10.05 14.84
C GLU A 156 24.25 9.51 16.03
N GLN A 157 24.30 10.26 17.15
CA GLN A 157 25.02 9.87 18.35
C GLN A 157 24.29 8.82 19.19
N SER A 158 23.06 8.47 18.84
CA SER A 158 22.32 7.41 19.54
C SER A 158 22.98 6.06 19.34
N PRO A 159 22.91 5.17 20.36
CA PRO A 159 23.46 3.83 20.26
C PRO A 159 22.92 3.07 19.04
N GLU A 160 23.81 2.33 18.39
CA GLU A 160 23.46 1.43 17.28
C GLU A 160 22.65 0.23 17.79
N LEU A 161 21.60 -0.15 17.11
CA LEU A 161 20.79 -1.35 17.39
C LEU A 161 21.21 -2.51 16.47
N PHE A 162 21.13 -2.29 15.15
CA PHE A 162 21.48 -3.29 14.13
C PHE A 162 21.77 -2.62 12.80
N LYS A 163 22.39 -3.39 11.90
CA LYS A 163 22.63 -2.98 10.51
C LYS A 163 21.63 -3.67 9.59
N VAL A 164 21.22 -2.97 8.54
CA VAL A 164 20.25 -3.48 7.55
C VAL A 164 20.96 -3.87 6.26
N LYS A 165 20.29 -4.72 5.48
CA LYS A 165 20.67 -5.09 4.11
C LYS A 165 19.79 -4.35 3.12
N ASP A 166 20.32 -4.11 1.90
CA ASP A 166 19.52 -3.59 0.79
C ASP A 166 18.29 -4.50 0.52
N GLY A 167 17.14 -3.88 0.35
CA GLY A 167 15.86 -4.58 0.14
C GLY A 167 15.15 -5.05 1.43
N MET A 168 15.70 -4.85 2.63
CA MET A 168 14.94 -5.13 3.86
C MET A 168 13.71 -4.23 3.94
N GLU A 169 12.54 -4.85 4.17
CA GLU A 169 11.26 -4.16 4.31
C GLU A 169 10.98 -3.79 5.77
N PHE A 170 10.45 -2.58 5.98
CA PHE A 170 10.07 -2.04 7.29
C PHE A 170 8.70 -1.38 7.24
N ILE A 171 8.01 -1.40 8.40
CA ILE A 171 6.83 -0.55 8.65
C ILE A 171 7.34 0.79 9.15
N VAL A 172 6.82 1.88 8.59
CA VAL A 172 7.13 3.24 9.05
C VAL A 172 6.16 3.61 10.17
N LEU A 173 6.69 3.88 11.37
CA LEU A 173 5.92 4.28 12.54
C LEU A 173 5.82 5.81 12.67
N GLY A 174 6.86 6.54 12.24
CA GLY A 174 6.91 7.99 12.34
C GLY A 174 8.16 8.60 11.71
N ARG A 175 8.29 9.91 11.80
CA ARG A 175 9.44 10.66 11.30
C ARG A 175 9.83 11.75 12.30
N SER A 176 11.13 11.98 12.46
CA SER A 176 11.70 13.06 13.26
C SER A 176 12.94 13.63 12.53
N GLY A 177 12.80 14.83 11.97
CA GLY A 177 13.84 15.45 11.17
C GLY A 177 14.28 14.57 9.99
N GLU A 178 15.55 14.22 9.95
CA GLU A 178 16.16 13.37 8.93
C GLU A 178 16.07 11.85 9.23
N PHE A 179 15.43 11.48 10.35
CA PHE A 179 15.28 10.10 10.75
C PHE A 179 13.84 9.62 10.62
N ILE A 180 13.71 8.33 10.28
CA ILE A 180 12.43 7.61 10.19
C ILE A 180 12.43 6.53 11.26
N ASN A 181 11.36 6.50 12.05
CA ASN A 181 11.11 5.40 12.99
C ASN A 181 10.54 4.23 12.20
N ILE A 182 11.25 3.12 12.23
CA ILE A 182 10.93 1.89 11.49
C ILE A 182 10.74 0.72 12.44
N GLN A 183 9.93 -0.25 12.00
CA GLN A 183 9.75 -1.53 12.67
C GLN A 183 10.01 -2.67 11.68
N SER A 184 10.84 -3.63 12.09
CA SER A 184 11.15 -4.82 11.30
C SER A 184 10.05 -5.89 11.43
N SER A 185 10.12 -6.94 10.60
CA SER A 185 9.21 -8.11 10.66
C SER A 185 9.26 -8.85 12.00
N ILE A 186 10.38 -8.83 12.71
CA ILE A 186 10.59 -9.46 14.02
C ILE A 186 10.20 -8.56 15.20
N GLY A 187 9.62 -7.37 14.92
CA GLY A 187 9.15 -6.45 15.96
C GLY A 187 10.20 -5.46 16.49
N SER A 188 11.47 -5.57 16.08
CA SER A 188 12.50 -4.60 16.47
C SER A 188 12.20 -3.24 15.86
N ALA A 189 12.13 -2.20 16.67
CA ALA A 189 11.90 -0.83 16.25
C ALA A 189 13.15 0.03 16.50
N GLY A 190 13.37 1.04 15.64
CA GLY A 190 14.48 1.97 15.77
C GLY A 190 14.42 3.09 14.73
N TRP A 191 15.44 3.91 14.69
CA TRP A 191 15.54 5.08 13.83
C TRP A 191 16.62 4.89 12.78
N ILE A 192 16.26 5.12 11.52
CA ILE A 192 17.18 5.06 10.38
C ILE A 192 17.16 6.38 9.63
N HIS A 193 18.28 6.77 9.05
CA HIS A 193 18.38 8.00 8.26
C HIS A 193 17.53 7.89 6.98
N THR A 194 16.80 8.96 6.64
CA THR A 194 15.89 9.02 5.49
C THR A 194 16.59 8.67 4.17
N ASN A 195 17.86 9.03 4.01
CA ASN A 195 18.64 8.76 2.80
C ASN A 195 18.97 7.27 2.60
N SER A 196 18.85 6.46 3.65
CA SER A 196 19.16 5.03 3.62
C SER A 196 17.94 4.16 3.28
N VAL A 197 16.76 4.76 3.03
CA VAL A 197 15.53 4.04 2.74
C VAL A 197 14.75 4.67 1.59
N ALA A 198 14.06 3.82 0.82
CA ALA A 198 13.07 4.22 -0.17
C ALA A 198 11.65 4.00 0.39
N LEU A 199 10.85 5.06 0.44
CA LEU A 199 9.48 5.02 0.93
C LEU A 199 8.49 4.59 -0.15
N THR A 200 7.41 3.90 0.25
CA THR A 200 6.32 3.51 -0.65
C THR A 200 5.23 4.57 -0.79
N LEU A 201 5.22 5.56 0.09
CA LEU A 201 4.42 6.79 0.00
C LEU A 201 5.34 7.98 0.27
N PRO A 202 5.12 9.11 -0.40
CA PRO A 202 5.84 10.35 -0.11
C PRO A 202 5.52 10.87 1.30
#